data_953f1bbaf99a0c2f3e987d604885e2fa
#
_entry.id   953f1bbaf99a0c2f3e987d604885e2fa
#
_cell.length_a   1.000
_cell.length_b   1.000
_cell.length_c   1.000
_cell.angle_alpha   90.00
_cell.angle_beta   90.00
_cell.angle_gamma   90.00
#
_symmetry.space_group_name_H-M   'P 1'
#
loop_
_entity.id
_entity.type
_entity.pdbx_description
1 polymer ?
#
loop_
_entity_poly.entity_id
_entity_poly.type
_entity_poly.pdbx_seq_one_letter_code
_entity_poly.pdbx_strand_id
1 'polypeptide(L)'
;FNNLGKIVIVTFGIYFILLSWDININGFLASAGILGIVLGLAAQDTVSNLFAGIFLMADSPFKEGDYILLDTGERGYVKKMGIRSTRFMTRDDIEITIPNSVIASSKIVNESGGPEDIERVRLNILVAYGSDIDEVKDVLKDIALNNSNVLKDPVPRVRFRKFSSSGLKLQLLFWIFKPAIRGRTVDEVNTDIYKTFSEKNIIIPYPTMNLITNNDS
;
A
#
# COMPACT_ATOMS: atom_id res chain seq x y z
N PHE A 1 0.78 -6.31 -37.53
CA PHE A 1 -0.62 -6.74 -37.76
C PHE A 1 -0.82 -7.40 -39.13
N ASN A 2 -0.20 -6.88 -40.17
CA ASN A 2 -0.42 -7.39 -41.56
C ASN A 2 0.08 -8.83 -41.75
N ASN A 3 1.12 -9.26 -41.04
CA ASN A 3 1.69 -10.61 -41.21
C ASN A 3 0.91 -11.69 -40.51
N LEU A 4 0.32 -11.40 -39.32
CA LEU A 4 -0.52 -12.35 -38.60
C LEU A 4 -1.81 -12.65 -39.39
N GLY A 5 -2.47 -11.62 -39.93
CA GLY A 5 -3.62 -11.78 -40.78
C GLY A 5 -3.34 -12.63 -42.06
N LYS A 6 -2.18 -12.42 -42.67
CA LYS A 6 -1.75 -13.23 -43.82
C LYS A 6 -1.56 -14.70 -43.44
N ILE A 7 -0.91 -14.98 -42.32
CA ILE A 7 -0.72 -16.36 -41.82
C ILE A 7 -2.07 -17.04 -41.59
N VAL A 8 -3.01 -16.36 -40.94
CA VAL A 8 -4.35 -16.90 -40.70
C VAL A 8 -5.07 -17.20 -42.01
N ILE A 9 -5.08 -16.24 -42.96
CA ILE A 9 -5.76 -16.42 -44.26
C ILE A 9 -5.12 -17.57 -45.07
N VAL A 10 -3.79 -17.65 -45.10
CA VAL A 10 -3.09 -18.73 -45.80
C VAL A 10 -3.38 -20.09 -45.18
N THR A 11 -3.38 -20.17 -43.85
CA THR A 11 -3.70 -21.41 -43.13
C THR A 11 -5.13 -21.89 -43.41
N PHE A 12 -6.10 -20.99 -43.37
CA PHE A 12 -7.50 -21.33 -43.72
C PHE A 12 -7.62 -21.67 -45.22
N GLY A 13 -6.90 -21.00 -46.11
CA GLY A 13 -6.88 -21.31 -47.51
C GLY A 13 -6.36 -22.73 -47.76
N ILE A 14 -5.26 -23.11 -47.17
CA ILE A 14 -4.68 -24.47 -47.26
C ILE A 14 -5.70 -25.50 -46.69
N TYR A 15 -6.30 -25.18 -45.54
CA TYR A 15 -7.33 -26.03 -44.94
C TYR A 15 -8.46 -26.35 -45.92
N PHE A 16 -9.06 -25.33 -46.54
CA PHE A 16 -10.17 -25.52 -47.48
C PHE A 16 -9.75 -26.25 -48.76
N ILE A 17 -8.52 -26.06 -49.28
CA ILE A 17 -7.99 -26.79 -50.45
C ILE A 17 -7.86 -28.27 -50.10
N LEU A 18 -7.28 -28.63 -48.96
CA LEU A 18 -7.10 -30.02 -48.52
C LEU A 18 -8.47 -30.71 -48.33
N LEU A 19 -9.43 -29.98 -47.75
CA LEU A 19 -10.79 -30.45 -47.55
C LEU A 19 -11.48 -30.73 -48.92
N SER A 20 -11.28 -29.89 -49.92
CA SER A 20 -11.84 -30.05 -51.29
C SER A 20 -11.27 -31.27 -52.03
N TRP A 21 -10.09 -31.73 -51.64
CA TRP A 21 -9.42 -32.91 -52.22
C TRP A 21 -9.69 -34.21 -51.41
N ASP A 22 -10.60 -34.16 -50.45
CA ASP A 22 -10.95 -35.31 -49.60
C ASP A 22 -9.76 -35.91 -48.84
N ILE A 23 -8.73 -35.07 -48.54
CA ILE A 23 -7.55 -35.49 -47.81
C ILE A 23 -7.85 -35.51 -46.31
N ASN A 24 -7.54 -36.61 -45.65
CA ASN A 24 -7.73 -36.73 -44.20
C ASN A 24 -6.75 -35.85 -43.43
N ILE A 25 -7.26 -34.75 -42.88
CA ILE A 25 -6.46 -33.75 -42.17
C ILE A 25 -6.57 -33.88 -40.62
N ASN A 26 -7.17 -34.95 -40.12
CA ASN A 26 -7.41 -35.13 -38.66
C ASN A 26 -6.09 -35.12 -37.88
N GLY A 27 -5.02 -35.75 -38.40
CA GLY A 27 -3.70 -35.72 -37.76
C GLY A 27 -3.08 -34.34 -37.76
N PHE A 28 -3.30 -33.53 -38.81
CA PHE A 28 -2.86 -32.15 -38.86
C PHE A 28 -3.57 -31.25 -37.86
N LEU A 29 -4.91 -31.42 -37.73
CA LEU A 29 -5.71 -30.67 -36.76
C LEU A 29 -5.34 -31.02 -35.33
N ALA A 30 -5.09 -32.30 -35.04
CA ALA A 30 -4.61 -32.74 -33.73
C ALA A 30 -3.27 -32.10 -33.36
N SER A 31 -2.32 -32.13 -34.32
CA SER A 31 -0.99 -31.52 -34.12
C SER A 31 -1.07 -30.00 -33.96
N ALA A 32 -1.89 -29.33 -34.78
CA ALA A 32 -2.12 -27.88 -34.67
C ALA A 32 -2.79 -27.51 -33.32
N GLY A 33 -3.72 -28.35 -32.85
CA GLY A 33 -4.35 -28.19 -31.53
C GLY A 33 -3.33 -28.26 -30.39
N ILE A 34 -2.44 -29.25 -30.41
CA ILE A 34 -1.38 -29.38 -29.41
C ILE A 34 -0.44 -28.16 -29.46
N LEU A 35 -0.01 -27.74 -30.64
CA LEU A 35 0.82 -26.54 -30.82
C LEU A 35 0.09 -25.28 -30.30
N GLY A 36 -1.21 -25.17 -30.54
CA GLY A 36 -2.04 -24.08 -30.03
C GLY A 36 -2.04 -24.01 -28.51
N ILE A 37 -2.16 -25.16 -27.84
CA ILE A 37 -2.08 -25.26 -26.37
C ILE A 37 -0.70 -24.81 -25.88
N VAL A 38 0.38 -25.32 -26.47
CA VAL A 38 1.75 -24.95 -26.09
C VAL A 38 2.00 -23.46 -26.26
N LEU A 39 1.58 -22.88 -27.37
CA LEU A 39 1.70 -21.45 -27.62
C LEU A 39 0.81 -20.63 -26.68
N GLY A 40 -0.39 -21.11 -26.36
CA GLY A 40 -1.29 -20.49 -25.38
C GLY A 40 -0.67 -20.44 -23.99
N LEU A 41 -0.09 -21.54 -23.53
CA LEU A 41 0.61 -21.60 -22.25
C LEU A 41 1.85 -20.68 -22.25
N ALA A 42 2.60 -20.64 -23.34
CA ALA A 42 3.75 -19.75 -23.46
C ALA A 42 3.36 -18.26 -23.47
N ALA A 43 2.17 -17.92 -23.96
CA ALA A 43 1.66 -16.54 -23.99
C ALA A 43 0.87 -16.16 -22.74
N GLN A 44 0.57 -17.09 -21.85
CA GLN A 44 -0.37 -16.94 -20.71
C GLN A 44 -0.05 -15.70 -19.87
N ASP A 45 1.20 -15.53 -19.47
CA ASP A 45 1.61 -14.42 -18.60
C ASP A 45 1.43 -13.05 -19.29
N THR A 46 1.70 -12.99 -20.59
CA THR A 46 1.54 -11.74 -21.36
C THR A 46 0.08 -11.35 -21.46
N VAL A 47 -0.78 -12.32 -21.76
CA VAL A 47 -2.24 -12.13 -21.87
C VAL A 47 -2.82 -11.78 -20.50
N SER A 48 -2.41 -12.47 -19.44
CA SER A 48 -2.84 -12.18 -18.06
C SER A 48 -2.52 -10.74 -17.66
N ASN A 49 -1.30 -10.28 -17.91
CA ASN A 49 -0.90 -8.90 -17.60
C ASN A 49 -1.69 -7.86 -18.39
N LEU A 50 -2.00 -8.14 -19.66
CA LEU A 50 -2.81 -7.27 -20.51
C LEU A 50 -4.24 -7.13 -19.95
N PHE A 51 -4.91 -8.25 -19.65
CA PHE A 51 -6.26 -8.22 -19.09
C PHE A 51 -6.28 -7.58 -17.70
N ALA A 52 -5.32 -7.90 -16.84
CA ALA A 52 -5.17 -7.27 -15.54
C ALA A 52 -5.03 -5.74 -15.67
N GLY A 53 -4.23 -5.26 -16.64
CA GLY A 53 -4.08 -3.83 -16.90
C GLY A 53 -5.39 -3.17 -17.34
N ILE A 54 -6.15 -3.83 -18.21
CA ILE A 54 -7.47 -3.34 -18.65
C ILE A 54 -8.44 -3.25 -17.46
N PHE A 55 -8.50 -4.29 -16.62
CA PHE A 55 -9.37 -4.28 -15.43
C PHE A 55 -8.96 -3.23 -14.40
N LEU A 56 -7.65 -3.08 -14.12
CA LEU A 56 -7.16 -2.05 -13.23
C LEU A 56 -7.53 -0.63 -13.72
N MET A 57 -7.49 -0.40 -15.04
CA MET A 57 -7.89 0.89 -15.62
C MET A 57 -9.42 1.08 -15.59
N ALA A 58 -10.20 0.02 -15.80
CA ALA A 58 -11.66 0.08 -15.81
C ALA A 58 -12.23 0.27 -14.40
N ASP A 59 -11.78 -0.53 -13.43
CA ASP A 59 -12.27 -0.48 -12.05
C ASP A 59 -11.62 0.65 -11.24
N SER A 60 -10.44 1.11 -11.68
CA SER A 60 -9.68 2.22 -11.09
C SER A 60 -9.57 2.16 -9.55
N PRO A 61 -9.09 1.05 -8.97
CA PRO A 61 -8.93 0.93 -7.52
C PRO A 61 -7.92 1.95 -6.95
N PHE A 62 -7.08 2.49 -7.81
CA PHE A 62 -6.18 3.60 -7.59
C PHE A 62 -5.94 4.37 -8.90
N LYS A 63 -5.40 5.57 -8.80
CA LYS A 63 -5.09 6.45 -9.94
C LYS A 63 -3.60 6.82 -9.94
N GLU A 64 -3.11 7.37 -11.06
CA GLU A 64 -1.78 7.99 -11.10
C GLU A 64 -1.71 9.13 -10.09
N GLY A 65 -0.68 9.12 -9.25
CA GLY A 65 -0.49 10.03 -8.12
C GLY A 65 -0.94 9.50 -6.77
N ASP A 66 -1.80 8.47 -6.72
CA ASP A 66 -2.23 7.86 -5.45
C ASP A 66 -1.07 7.19 -4.73
N TYR A 67 -1.09 7.26 -3.41
CA TYR A 67 -0.14 6.58 -2.54
C TYR A 67 -0.73 5.24 -2.11
N ILE A 68 -0.07 4.15 -2.49
CA ILE A 68 -0.55 2.80 -2.22
C ILE A 68 0.48 1.93 -1.52
N LEU A 69 -0.03 0.95 -0.79
CA LEU A 69 0.73 -0.13 -0.17
C LEU A 69 0.19 -1.46 -0.68
N LEU A 70 1.06 -2.28 -1.25
CA LEU A 70 0.77 -3.65 -1.65
C LEU A 70 1.04 -4.62 -0.49
N ASP A 71 0.44 -5.79 -0.52
CA ASP A 71 0.67 -6.86 0.47
C ASP A 71 2.08 -7.44 0.41
N THR A 72 2.75 -7.32 -0.72
CA THR A 72 4.17 -7.64 -0.93
C THR A 72 5.12 -6.68 -0.20
N GLY A 73 4.59 -5.56 0.33
CA GLY A 73 5.30 -4.59 1.15
C GLY A 73 5.77 -3.34 0.42
N GLU A 74 5.66 -3.29 -0.90
CA GLU A 74 6.00 -2.09 -1.66
C GLU A 74 5.02 -0.96 -1.34
N ARG A 75 5.57 0.20 -0.98
CA ARG A 75 4.84 1.40 -0.64
C ARG A 75 5.38 2.59 -1.42
N GLY A 76 4.53 3.26 -2.15
CA GLY A 76 4.91 4.40 -2.95
C GLY A 76 3.74 5.04 -3.67
N TYR A 77 4.00 6.11 -4.43
CA TYR A 77 2.96 6.67 -5.28
C TYR A 77 2.99 6.06 -6.68
N VAL A 78 1.83 5.94 -7.27
CA VAL A 78 1.64 5.44 -8.63
C VAL A 78 2.15 6.49 -9.61
N LYS A 79 3.29 6.22 -10.26
CA LYS A 79 3.88 7.13 -11.23
C LYS A 79 3.20 7.04 -12.58
N LYS A 80 2.94 5.82 -13.05
CA LYS A 80 2.29 5.57 -14.33
C LYS A 80 1.66 4.19 -14.39
N MET A 81 0.44 4.13 -14.89
CA MET A 81 -0.24 2.89 -15.22
C MET A 81 -0.03 2.57 -16.71
N GLY A 82 0.59 1.43 -16.99
CA GLY A 82 0.77 0.92 -18.35
C GLY A 82 -0.15 -0.28 -18.61
N ILE A 83 -0.25 -0.68 -19.89
CA ILE A 83 -1.13 -1.77 -20.30
C ILE A 83 -0.69 -3.14 -19.73
N ARG A 84 0.61 -3.34 -19.49
CA ARG A 84 1.19 -4.59 -18.98
C ARG A 84 1.73 -4.47 -17.57
N SER A 85 2.19 -3.30 -17.17
CA SER A 85 2.85 -3.07 -15.88
C SER A 85 2.58 -1.67 -15.38
N THR A 86 2.55 -1.51 -14.07
CA THR A 86 2.41 -0.24 -13.37
C THR A 86 3.74 0.13 -12.72
N ARG A 87 4.09 1.41 -12.75
CA ARG A 87 5.31 1.96 -12.17
C ARG A 87 4.97 2.72 -10.90
N PHE A 88 5.72 2.43 -9.85
CA PHE A 88 5.64 3.08 -8.55
C PHE A 88 6.95 3.81 -8.27
N MET A 89 6.86 4.90 -7.54
CA MET A 89 8.01 5.59 -6.97
C MET A 89 7.93 5.47 -5.45
N THR A 90 8.97 4.87 -4.85
CA THR A 90 9.08 4.76 -3.40
C THR A 90 9.50 6.08 -2.76
N ARG A 91 9.55 6.11 -1.43
CA ARG A 91 10.05 7.28 -0.67
C ARG A 91 11.54 7.53 -0.86
N ASP A 92 12.29 6.51 -1.27
CA ASP A 92 13.72 6.58 -1.51
C ASP A 92 14.06 6.92 -2.97
N ASP A 93 13.07 7.46 -3.72
CA ASP A 93 13.16 7.81 -5.13
C ASP A 93 13.52 6.62 -6.05
N ILE A 94 13.16 5.41 -5.63
CA ILE A 94 13.37 4.19 -6.42
C ILE A 94 12.12 3.89 -7.23
N GLU A 95 12.29 3.75 -8.56
CA GLU A 95 11.22 3.32 -9.44
C GLU A 95 11.10 1.79 -9.43
N ILE A 96 9.94 1.30 -9.03
CA ILE A 96 9.58 -0.12 -9.06
C ILE A 96 8.57 -0.33 -10.18
N THR A 97 8.83 -1.33 -11.04
CA THR A 97 7.90 -1.74 -12.09
C THR A 97 7.30 -3.09 -11.72
N ILE A 98 5.98 -3.13 -11.54
CA ILE A 98 5.26 -4.35 -11.15
C ILE A 98 4.33 -4.78 -12.28
N PRO A 99 4.34 -6.07 -12.69
CA PRO A 99 3.38 -6.61 -13.64
C PRO A 99 1.95 -6.43 -13.15
N ASN A 100 1.02 -6.06 -14.05
CA ASN A 100 -0.36 -5.79 -13.66
C ASN A 100 -1.07 -7.01 -13.08
N SER A 101 -0.73 -8.23 -13.52
CA SER A 101 -1.28 -9.47 -12.97
C SER A 101 -0.94 -9.66 -11.49
N VAL A 102 0.26 -9.24 -11.06
CA VAL A 102 0.67 -9.28 -9.65
C VAL A 102 -0.16 -8.29 -8.83
N ILE A 103 -0.31 -7.08 -9.33
CA ILE A 103 -1.09 -6.03 -8.65
C ILE A 103 -2.57 -6.46 -8.52
N ALA A 104 -3.16 -6.96 -9.62
CA ALA A 104 -4.55 -7.37 -9.64
C ALA A 104 -4.87 -8.55 -8.71
N SER A 105 -3.88 -9.40 -8.42
CA SER A 105 -4.00 -10.51 -7.47
C SER A 105 -3.64 -10.14 -6.03
N SER A 106 -3.07 -8.95 -5.81
CA SER A 106 -2.62 -8.47 -4.50
C SER A 106 -3.73 -7.72 -3.75
N LYS A 107 -3.62 -7.69 -2.43
CA LYS A 107 -4.40 -6.73 -1.63
C LYS A 107 -3.81 -5.34 -1.81
N ILE A 108 -4.61 -4.42 -2.29
CA ILE A 108 -4.25 -3.02 -2.49
C ILE A 108 -4.81 -2.19 -1.34
N VAL A 109 -3.94 -1.48 -0.63
CA VAL A 109 -4.34 -0.46 0.33
C VAL A 109 -4.05 0.90 -0.28
N ASN A 110 -5.09 1.58 -0.76
CA ASN A 110 -4.98 2.93 -1.29
C ASN A 110 -5.08 3.93 -0.13
N GLU A 111 -3.94 4.55 0.21
CA GLU A 111 -3.84 5.53 1.29
C GLU A 111 -4.39 6.91 0.88
N SER A 112 -4.48 7.17 -0.43
CA SER A 112 -5.08 8.40 -1.01
C SER A 112 -6.54 8.20 -1.46
N GLY A 113 -7.08 6.99 -1.38
CA GLY A 113 -8.40 6.63 -1.90
C GLY A 113 -9.59 7.05 -1.03
N GLY A 114 -9.38 7.89 -0.02
CA GLY A 114 -10.45 8.47 0.79
C GLY A 114 -11.24 9.55 0.03
N PRO A 115 -12.39 10.00 0.58
CA PRO A 115 -13.19 11.07 -0.04
C PRO A 115 -12.43 12.40 -0.19
N GLU A 116 -11.47 12.62 0.68
CA GLU A 116 -10.52 13.73 0.67
C GLU A 116 -9.15 13.11 0.88
N ASP A 117 -8.13 13.44 0.12
CA ASP A 117 -6.76 12.86 0.18
C ASP A 117 -6.09 12.99 1.57
N ILE A 118 -6.86 12.75 2.64
CA ILE A 118 -6.44 12.87 4.02
C ILE A 118 -6.15 11.52 4.64
N GLU A 119 -5.05 11.43 5.38
CA GLU A 119 -4.67 10.24 6.14
C GLU A 119 -4.78 10.51 7.65
N ARG A 120 -5.33 9.53 8.38
CA ARG A 120 -5.32 9.56 9.84
C ARG A 120 -4.07 8.92 10.41
N VAL A 121 -3.23 9.73 11.03
CA VAL A 121 -2.05 9.28 11.78
C VAL A 121 -2.42 8.89 13.21
N ARG A 122 -1.74 7.88 13.73
CA ARG A 122 -1.87 7.39 15.11
C ARG A 122 -0.50 7.33 15.74
N LEU A 123 -0.25 8.15 16.75
CA LEU A 123 0.98 8.11 17.56
C LEU A 123 0.68 7.49 18.91
N ASN A 124 1.48 6.51 19.29
CA ASN A 124 1.41 5.90 20.62
C ASN A 124 2.40 6.61 21.53
N ILE A 125 1.90 7.14 22.64
CA ILE A 125 2.68 7.87 23.63
C ILE A 125 2.56 7.11 24.96
N LEU A 126 3.66 6.99 25.67
CA LEU A 126 3.70 6.40 27.01
C LEU A 126 4.11 7.48 28.00
N VAL A 127 3.31 7.65 29.07
CA VAL A 127 3.62 8.56 30.19
C VAL A 127 3.67 7.77 31.49
N ALA A 128 4.44 8.27 32.47
CA ALA A 128 4.61 7.59 33.76
C ALA A 128 3.29 7.49 34.52
N TYR A 129 3.20 6.50 35.41
CA TYR A 129 2.14 6.45 36.41
C TYR A 129 2.23 7.68 37.31
N GLY A 130 1.08 8.26 37.69
CA GLY A 130 1.00 9.49 38.47
C GLY A 130 0.92 10.76 37.61
N SER A 131 1.09 10.69 36.29
CA SER A 131 0.85 11.82 35.39
C SER A 131 -0.62 12.21 35.39
N ASP A 132 -0.91 13.51 35.34
CA ASP A 132 -2.26 14.02 35.10
C ASP A 132 -2.67 13.72 33.65
N ILE A 133 -3.61 12.79 33.48
CA ILE A 133 -4.04 12.31 32.17
C ILE A 133 -4.73 13.42 31.37
N ASP A 134 -5.47 14.30 32.03
CA ASP A 134 -6.23 15.33 31.34
C ASP A 134 -5.31 16.46 30.88
N GLU A 135 -4.33 16.86 31.69
CA GLU A 135 -3.26 17.74 31.26
C GLU A 135 -2.49 17.18 30.08
N VAL A 136 -2.08 15.90 30.14
CA VAL A 136 -1.36 15.25 29.04
C VAL A 136 -2.18 15.22 27.76
N LYS A 137 -3.50 14.97 27.83
CA LYS A 137 -4.38 14.98 26.66
C LYS A 137 -4.46 16.37 26.02
N ASP A 138 -4.58 17.41 26.84
CA ASP A 138 -4.68 18.78 26.35
C ASP A 138 -3.35 19.21 25.68
N VAL A 139 -2.24 18.94 26.33
CA VAL A 139 -0.89 19.20 25.77
C VAL A 139 -0.71 18.51 24.42
N LEU A 140 -1.02 17.23 24.32
CA LEU A 140 -0.86 16.49 23.07
C LEU A 140 -1.78 17.01 21.96
N LYS A 141 -2.99 17.44 22.31
CA LYS A 141 -3.94 18.02 21.38
C LYS A 141 -3.44 19.36 20.86
N ASP A 142 -2.95 20.21 21.75
CA ASP A 142 -2.41 21.53 21.40
C ASP A 142 -1.18 21.42 20.49
N ILE A 143 -0.26 20.50 20.78
CA ILE A 143 0.89 20.21 19.91
C ILE A 143 0.42 19.85 18.50
N ALA A 144 -0.55 18.94 18.38
CA ALA A 144 -1.06 18.56 17.08
C ALA A 144 -1.74 19.72 16.35
N LEU A 145 -2.52 20.57 17.05
CA LEU A 145 -3.19 21.72 16.46
C LEU A 145 -2.23 22.83 16.01
N ASN A 146 -1.09 22.95 16.64
CA ASN A 146 -0.06 23.94 16.31
C ASN A 146 0.82 23.53 15.12
N ASN A 147 0.83 22.23 14.74
CA ASN A 147 1.58 21.79 13.58
C ASN A 147 0.84 22.15 12.28
N SER A 148 1.56 22.79 11.36
CA SER A 148 0.99 23.29 10.09
C SER A 148 0.54 22.19 9.12
N ASN A 149 1.09 20.97 9.27
CA ASN A 149 0.78 19.81 8.44
C ASN A 149 -0.42 19.01 8.97
N VAL A 150 -0.92 19.36 10.16
CA VAL A 150 -2.07 18.70 10.80
C VAL A 150 -3.34 19.48 10.49
N LEU A 151 -4.37 18.75 10.05
CA LEU A 151 -5.69 19.32 9.82
C LEU A 151 -6.35 19.72 11.13
N LYS A 152 -7.03 20.89 11.12
CA LYS A 152 -7.83 21.38 12.24
C LYS A 152 -9.23 20.76 12.27
N ASP A 153 -9.70 20.31 11.13
CA ASP A 153 -10.93 19.53 10.97
C ASP A 153 -10.62 18.29 10.10
N PRO A 154 -10.84 17.08 10.60
CA PRO A 154 -11.32 16.71 11.95
C PRO A 154 -10.33 17.06 13.07
N VAL A 155 -10.86 17.55 14.19
CA VAL A 155 -10.05 17.96 15.35
C VAL A 155 -9.21 16.78 15.87
N PRO A 156 -7.91 16.97 16.15
CA PRO A 156 -7.05 15.96 16.80
C PRO A 156 -7.66 15.44 18.10
N ARG A 157 -7.50 14.14 18.35
CA ARG A 157 -8.09 13.46 19.52
C ARG A 157 -7.04 12.67 20.26
N VAL A 158 -7.07 12.72 21.58
CA VAL A 158 -6.23 11.87 22.42
C VAL A 158 -7.09 10.84 23.13
N ARG A 159 -6.66 9.57 23.10
CA ARG A 159 -7.35 8.48 23.77
C ARG A 159 -6.41 7.74 24.72
N PHE A 160 -6.83 7.56 25.94
CA PHE A 160 -6.21 6.62 26.85
C PHE A 160 -6.54 5.20 26.39
N ARG A 161 -5.54 4.37 26.15
CA ARG A 161 -5.73 3.04 25.55
C ARG A 161 -5.65 1.91 26.55
N LYS A 162 -4.62 1.92 27.39
CA LYS A 162 -4.42 0.88 28.41
C LYS A 162 -3.36 1.28 29.41
N PHE A 163 -3.41 0.61 30.55
CA PHE A 163 -2.30 0.52 31.49
C PHE A 163 -1.24 -0.41 30.91
N SER A 164 0.01 -0.02 30.93
CA SER A 164 1.16 -0.80 30.45
C SER A 164 2.09 -1.11 31.60
N SER A 165 3.05 -2.04 31.41
CA SER A 165 4.00 -2.44 32.47
C SER A 165 4.78 -1.27 33.07
N SER A 166 5.08 -0.24 32.28
CA SER A 166 5.92 0.87 32.70
C SER A 166 5.19 2.22 32.75
N GLY A 167 3.90 2.29 32.38
CA GLY A 167 3.18 3.56 32.34
C GLY A 167 1.82 3.49 31.68
N LEU A 168 1.25 4.65 31.41
CA LEU A 168 -0.06 4.86 30.81
C LEU A 168 0.07 5.04 29.32
N LYS A 169 -0.56 4.18 28.50
CA LYS A 169 -0.51 4.26 27.04
C LYS A 169 -1.64 5.14 26.53
N LEU A 170 -1.27 6.30 25.99
CA LEU A 170 -2.16 7.18 25.25
C LEU A 170 -1.93 7.04 23.76
N GLN A 171 -2.89 7.48 22.97
CA GLN A 171 -2.81 7.52 21.53
C GLN A 171 -3.34 8.87 21.04
N LEU A 172 -2.45 9.63 20.41
CA LEU A 172 -2.80 10.83 19.68
C LEU A 172 -3.23 10.45 18.26
N LEU A 173 -4.42 10.91 17.86
CA LEU A 173 -4.97 10.73 16.52
C LEU A 173 -5.14 12.09 15.88
N PHE A 174 -4.55 12.27 14.72
CA PHE A 174 -4.70 13.49 13.93
C PHE A 174 -4.73 13.17 12.45
N TRP A 175 -5.13 14.12 11.63
CA TRP A 175 -5.23 13.95 10.18
C TRP A 175 -4.25 14.87 9.47
N ILE A 176 -3.71 14.40 8.37
CA ILE A 176 -2.77 15.10 7.50
C ILE A 176 -3.30 15.18 6.08
N PHE A 177 -2.90 16.20 5.32
CA PHE A 177 -3.40 16.44 3.97
C PHE A 177 -3.00 15.38 2.95
N LYS A 178 -1.83 14.75 3.10
CA LYS A 178 -1.33 13.78 2.12
C LYS A 178 -0.48 12.69 2.81
N PRO A 179 -0.63 11.41 2.41
CA PRO A 179 0.20 10.33 2.93
C PRO A 179 1.71 10.54 2.73
N ALA A 180 2.11 11.25 1.69
CA ALA A 180 3.51 11.54 1.38
C ALA A 180 4.24 12.31 2.50
N ILE A 181 3.56 13.25 3.19
CA ILE A 181 4.15 14.06 4.25
C ILE A 181 4.12 13.40 5.64
N ARG A 182 3.51 12.22 5.76
CA ARG A 182 3.33 11.53 7.06
C ARG A 182 4.61 11.41 7.86
N GLY A 183 5.71 10.98 7.23
CA GLY A 183 6.98 10.77 7.92
C GLY A 183 7.48 12.06 8.57
N ARG A 184 7.51 13.14 7.80
CA ARG A 184 7.94 14.46 8.27
C ARG A 184 7.02 14.97 9.38
N THR A 185 5.72 14.90 9.21
CA THR A 185 4.77 15.38 10.23
C THR A 185 4.87 14.59 11.54
N VAL A 186 5.07 13.26 11.45
CA VAL A 186 5.31 12.41 12.62
C VAL A 186 6.57 12.79 13.37
N ASP A 187 7.65 13.08 12.64
CA ASP A 187 8.92 13.54 13.23
C ASP A 187 8.74 14.89 13.95
N GLU A 188 8.14 15.88 13.29
CA GLU A 188 7.86 17.19 13.85
C GLU A 188 7.02 17.09 15.13
N VAL A 189 5.89 16.36 15.09
CA VAL A 189 5.00 16.18 16.25
C VAL A 189 5.70 15.44 17.39
N ASN A 190 6.47 14.38 17.11
CA ASN A 190 7.22 13.66 18.15
C ASN A 190 8.30 14.55 18.79
N THR A 191 8.96 15.37 18.00
CA THR A 191 9.95 16.33 18.50
C THR A 191 9.32 17.35 19.43
N ASP A 192 8.17 17.91 19.05
CA ASP A 192 7.44 18.88 19.84
C ASP A 192 6.87 18.24 21.12
N ILE A 193 6.39 16.99 21.04
CA ILE A 193 5.97 16.22 22.23
C ILE A 193 7.14 16.09 23.21
N TYR A 194 8.31 15.68 22.74
CA TYR A 194 9.47 15.48 23.60
C TYR A 194 9.90 16.77 24.30
N LYS A 195 9.97 17.89 23.57
CA LYS A 195 10.34 19.20 24.11
C LYS A 195 9.32 19.69 25.13
N THR A 196 8.03 19.68 24.77
CA THR A 196 6.94 20.16 25.65
C THR A 196 6.81 19.30 26.91
N PHE A 197 6.99 17.98 26.79
CA PHE A 197 6.96 17.09 27.95
C PHE A 197 8.12 17.39 28.91
N SER A 198 9.31 17.68 28.39
CA SER A 198 10.45 18.10 29.19
C SER A 198 10.20 19.44 29.92
N GLU A 199 9.63 20.42 29.21
CA GLU A 199 9.28 21.73 29.78
C GLU A 199 8.21 21.65 30.87
N LYS A 200 7.21 20.78 30.67
CA LYS A 200 6.09 20.60 31.61
C LYS A 200 6.33 19.54 32.68
N ASN A 201 7.53 18.95 32.72
CA ASN A 201 7.87 17.86 33.63
C ASN A 201 6.95 16.63 33.51
N ILE A 202 6.42 16.36 32.31
CA ILE A 202 5.68 15.13 31.99
C ILE A 202 6.68 14.02 31.74
N ILE A 203 6.69 13.01 32.60
CA ILE A 203 7.73 11.97 32.58
C ILE A 203 7.39 10.91 31.53
N ILE A 204 8.32 10.68 30.59
CA ILE A 204 8.33 9.51 29.71
C ILE A 204 9.01 8.38 30.47
N PRO A 205 8.28 7.29 30.80
CA PRO A 205 8.83 6.26 31.68
C PRO A 205 9.87 5.39 30.97
N TYR A 206 10.92 5.04 31.69
CA TYR A 206 11.83 3.97 31.31
C TYR A 206 11.19 2.60 31.65
N PRO A 207 11.62 1.50 31.02
CA PRO A 207 11.28 0.17 31.51
C PRO A 207 11.72 0.02 32.97
N THR A 208 10.75 -0.20 33.87
CA THR A 208 11.02 -0.35 35.31
C THR A 208 10.85 -1.82 35.71
N MET A 209 11.79 -2.32 36.54
CA MET A 209 11.73 -3.65 37.13
C MET A 209 11.86 -3.49 38.66
N ASN A 210 10.92 -4.04 39.41
CA ASN A 210 11.04 -4.13 40.85
C ASN A 210 11.86 -5.36 41.21
N LEU A 211 13.04 -5.15 41.81
CA LEU A 211 13.85 -6.23 42.37
C LEU A 211 13.46 -6.40 43.83
N ILE A 212 12.85 -7.55 44.17
CA ILE A 212 12.61 -7.96 45.54
C ILE A 212 13.77 -8.85 45.97
N THR A 213 14.71 -8.34 46.78
CA THR A 213 15.77 -9.13 47.40
C THR A 213 15.25 -9.60 48.76
N ASN A 214 14.99 -10.89 48.88
CA ASN A 214 14.82 -11.49 50.22
C ASN A 214 16.21 -11.61 50.86
N ASN A 215 16.53 -10.75 51.82
CA ASN A 215 17.64 -10.99 52.73
C ASN A 215 17.18 -11.98 53.78
N ASP A 216 17.20 -13.28 53.49
CA ASP A 216 17.16 -14.31 54.51
C ASP A 216 18.58 -14.41 55.09
N SER A 217 18.76 -13.80 56.26
CA SER A 217 19.93 -14.02 57.16
C SER A 217 19.44 -14.64 58.43
#